data_b351df55e79a10f2bf07aca2004702c5
#
_entry.id   b351df55e79a10f2bf07aca2004702c5
#
_cell.length_a   1.000
_cell.length_b   1.000
_cell.length_c   1.000
_cell.angle_alpha   90.00
_cell.angle_beta   90.00
_cell.angle_gamma   90.00
#
_symmetry.space_group_name_H-M   'P 1'
#
loop_
_entity.id
_entity.type
_entity.pdbx_description
1 polymer ?
#
loop_
_entity_poly.entity_id
_entity_poly.type
_entity_poly.pdbx_seq_one_letter_code
_entity_poly.pdbx_strand_id
1 'polypeptide(L)'
;ACVATANIDEYRGIGLYKKYGYVPYDVTDHYNSENWSLSKTLEYAYDDYCIARMAEKLGEKQIADEFYKRSLNYKNVYNSQTTFMQPRNNKGSFIENFSPDDYTPHICESNGWQYFWSVQQDVDGLINLVGGKERFTQKLDSMFTYNPSADEDLPIFSTGMIGQYAHGNEPSHHVIYLFNAIGQPWKTQKYAAEVMHELYKNTPAGLCGNEDCGQMSAWYVFSAMGFYPVDPISGKYEIGTPMYPEMKMHLANGKTFTILAPAVSKENIYIQSVKLDGKPYDKSYITHEQIMNGSIFEFEMGNKPGKVWYEIE
;
A
#
# COMPACT_ATOMS: atom_id res chain seq x y z
N ALA A 1 10.89 -21.35 -10.82
CA ALA A 1 9.70 -21.66 -10.00
C ALA A 1 8.60 -20.61 -10.27
N CYS A 2 8.78 -19.30 -9.92
CA CYS A 2 7.72 -18.29 -10.02
C CYS A 2 7.08 -18.20 -11.42
N VAL A 3 7.87 -18.11 -12.49
CA VAL A 3 7.37 -18.09 -13.88
C VAL A 3 6.54 -19.33 -14.20
N ALA A 4 6.94 -20.51 -13.74
CA ALA A 4 6.20 -21.74 -13.97
C ALA A 4 4.83 -21.69 -13.25
N THR A 5 4.81 -21.26 -11.99
CA THR A 5 3.56 -21.11 -11.22
C THR A 5 2.62 -20.09 -11.83
N ALA A 6 3.14 -18.91 -12.24
CA ALA A 6 2.37 -17.84 -12.87
C ALA A 6 1.84 -18.21 -14.29
N ASN A 7 2.13 -19.42 -14.77
CA ASN A 7 1.67 -19.94 -16.05
C ASN A 7 0.88 -21.25 -15.96
N ILE A 8 0.49 -21.70 -14.75
CA ILE A 8 -0.37 -22.87 -14.56
C ILE A 8 -1.82 -22.46 -14.82
N ASP A 9 -2.33 -22.77 -16.01
CA ASP A 9 -3.65 -22.32 -16.47
C ASP A 9 -4.80 -22.81 -15.58
N GLU A 10 -4.65 -23.99 -14.99
CA GLU A 10 -5.66 -24.61 -14.13
C GLU A 10 -5.64 -24.11 -12.68
N TYR A 11 -4.69 -23.25 -12.32
CA TYR A 11 -4.53 -22.83 -10.92
C TYR A 11 -5.20 -21.48 -10.65
N ARG A 12 -6.18 -21.45 -9.75
CA ARG A 12 -6.84 -20.26 -9.17
C ARG A 12 -7.20 -19.13 -10.15
N GLY A 13 -7.59 -19.49 -11.37
CA GLY A 13 -8.00 -18.52 -12.40
C GLY A 13 -6.85 -17.87 -13.18
N ILE A 14 -5.60 -18.36 -13.06
CA ILE A 14 -4.44 -17.84 -13.81
C ILE A 14 -4.66 -17.94 -15.33
N GLY A 15 -5.22 -19.04 -15.84
CA GLY A 15 -5.55 -19.19 -17.24
C GLY A 15 -6.57 -18.16 -17.73
N LEU A 16 -7.56 -17.83 -16.90
CA LEU A 16 -8.54 -16.78 -17.19
C LEU A 16 -7.86 -15.39 -17.18
N TYR A 17 -7.04 -15.11 -16.16
CA TYR A 17 -6.27 -13.87 -16.08
C TYR A 17 -5.37 -13.67 -17.31
N LYS A 18 -4.66 -14.69 -17.75
CA LYS A 18 -3.81 -14.63 -18.96
C LYS A 18 -4.64 -14.39 -20.23
N LYS A 19 -5.81 -15.03 -20.32
CA LYS A 19 -6.69 -14.95 -21.50
C LYS A 19 -7.38 -13.60 -21.65
N TYR A 20 -7.90 -13.05 -20.54
CA TYR A 20 -8.73 -11.84 -20.56
C TYR A 20 -7.98 -10.59 -20.11
N GLY A 21 -6.82 -10.72 -19.47
CA GLY A 21 -6.12 -9.63 -18.78
C GLY A 21 -6.77 -9.25 -17.44
N TYR A 22 -7.67 -10.09 -16.93
CA TYR A 22 -8.31 -10.04 -15.61
C TYR A 22 -9.00 -11.38 -15.33
N VAL A 23 -9.38 -11.64 -14.08
CA VAL A 23 -10.19 -12.81 -13.72
C VAL A 23 -11.68 -12.45 -13.85
N PRO A 24 -12.45 -13.01 -14.80
CA PRO A 24 -13.87 -12.75 -14.92
C PRO A 24 -14.66 -13.26 -13.71
N TYR A 25 -15.65 -12.48 -13.23
CA TYR A 25 -16.44 -12.88 -12.07
C TYR A 25 -17.50 -13.95 -12.36
N ASP A 26 -17.86 -14.15 -13.63
CA ASP A 26 -18.91 -15.06 -14.08
C ASP A 26 -18.39 -16.40 -14.65
N VAL A 27 -17.07 -16.63 -14.54
CA VAL A 27 -16.44 -17.89 -14.95
C VAL A 27 -15.79 -18.51 -13.73
N THR A 28 -16.33 -19.66 -13.33
CA THR A 28 -15.71 -20.53 -12.32
C THR A 28 -15.04 -21.69 -13.00
N ASP A 29 -13.82 -22.01 -12.64
CA ASP A 29 -13.16 -23.27 -12.95
C ASP A 29 -13.05 -24.14 -11.69
N HIS A 30 -12.59 -25.38 -11.87
CA HIS A 30 -12.49 -26.35 -10.77
C HIS A 30 -11.60 -25.86 -9.58
N TYR A 31 -10.69 -24.93 -9.85
CA TYR A 31 -9.74 -24.39 -8.88
C TYR A 31 -10.04 -22.93 -8.50
N ASN A 32 -11.10 -22.34 -9.02
CA ASN A 32 -11.54 -20.97 -8.76
C ASN A 32 -12.84 -20.95 -7.96
N SER A 33 -12.91 -21.75 -6.90
CA SER A 33 -14.10 -21.87 -6.06
C SER A 33 -14.34 -20.64 -5.16
N GLU A 34 -13.28 -19.88 -4.86
CA GLU A 34 -13.30 -18.74 -3.93
C GLU A 34 -13.64 -17.43 -4.65
N ASN A 35 -14.20 -17.37 -5.75
CA ASN A 35 -14.56 -16.16 -6.50
C ASN A 35 -13.44 -15.06 -6.51
N TRP A 36 -13.41 -14.11 -5.61
CA TRP A 36 -12.44 -13.00 -5.45
C TRP A 36 -11.81 -12.47 -6.75
N SER A 37 -12.61 -12.36 -7.80
CA SER A 37 -12.15 -12.07 -9.15
C SER A 37 -11.39 -10.75 -9.26
N LEU A 38 -11.85 -9.71 -8.55
CA LEU A 38 -11.20 -8.41 -8.53
C LEU A 38 -9.88 -8.46 -7.77
N SER A 39 -9.89 -9.00 -6.55
CA SER A 39 -8.67 -9.14 -5.73
C SER A 39 -7.61 -9.95 -6.46
N LYS A 40 -7.96 -11.12 -7.02
CA LYS A 40 -7.02 -11.93 -7.82
C LYS A 40 -6.42 -11.15 -8.98
N THR A 41 -7.20 -10.32 -9.66
CA THR A 41 -6.69 -9.51 -10.78
C THR A 41 -5.64 -8.51 -10.32
N LEU A 42 -5.87 -7.83 -9.20
CA LEU A 42 -4.95 -6.82 -8.66
C LEU A 42 -3.70 -7.46 -8.06
N GLU A 43 -3.86 -8.53 -7.26
CA GLU A 43 -2.74 -9.27 -6.66
C GLU A 43 -1.84 -9.92 -7.73
N TYR A 44 -2.43 -10.56 -8.75
CA TYR A 44 -1.63 -11.15 -9.83
C TYR A 44 -0.88 -10.10 -10.65
N ALA A 45 -1.43 -8.88 -10.79
CA ALA A 45 -0.71 -7.78 -11.43
C ALA A 45 0.52 -7.37 -10.60
N TYR A 46 0.42 -7.36 -9.27
CA TYR A 46 1.57 -7.09 -8.40
C TYR A 46 2.58 -8.25 -8.40
N ASP A 47 2.12 -9.50 -8.34
CA ASP A 47 2.98 -10.69 -8.45
C ASP A 47 3.76 -10.71 -9.77
N ASP A 48 3.09 -10.38 -10.88
CA ASP A 48 3.73 -10.27 -12.20
C ASP A 48 4.83 -9.18 -12.19
N TYR A 49 4.60 -8.05 -11.54
CA TYR A 49 5.63 -7.03 -11.36
C TYR A 49 6.83 -7.56 -10.56
N CYS A 50 6.60 -8.29 -9.47
CA CYS A 50 7.67 -8.91 -8.69
C CYS A 50 8.51 -9.88 -9.53
N ILE A 51 7.86 -10.70 -10.37
CA ILE A 51 8.52 -11.62 -11.30
C ILE A 51 9.35 -10.83 -12.32
N ALA A 52 8.77 -9.75 -12.90
CA ALA A 52 9.48 -8.91 -13.87
C ALA A 52 10.73 -8.28 -13.27
N ARG A 53 10.64 -7.74 -12.05
CA ARG A 53 11.78 -7.13 -11.33
C ARG A 53 12.89 -8.14 -11.04
N MET A 54 12.52 -9.36 -10.65
CA MET A 54 13.48 -10.44 -10.44
C MET A 54 14.15 -10.86 -11.74
N ALA A 55 13.37 -11.04 -12.82
CA ALA A 55 13.87 -11.40 -14.14
C ALA A 55 14.82 -10.34 -14.69
N GLU A 56 14.48 -9.06 -14.55
CA GLU A 56 15.35 -7.93 -14.93
C GLU A 56 16.71 -8.01 -14.23
N LYS A 57 16.74 -8.22 -12.90
CA LYS A 57 17.99 -8.37 -12.14
C LYS A 57 18.82 -9.59 -12.52
N LEU A 58 18.17 -10.63 -13.03
CA LEU A 58 18.83 -11.85 -13.51
C LEU A 58 19.24 -11.76 -14.99
N GLY A 59 18.93 -10.66 -15.69
CA GLY A 59 19.23 -10.47 -17.11
C GLY A 59 18.28 -11.20 -18.06
N GLU A 60 17.15 -11.74 -17.57
CA GLU A 60 16.13 -12.48 -18.32
C GLU A 60 15.14 -11.51 -18.99
N LYS A 61 15.64 -10.74 -19.98
CA LYS A 61 14.90 -9.61 -20.56
C LYS A 61 13.52 -9.98 -21.12
N GLN A 62 13.39 -11.11 -21.83
CA GLN A 62 12.10 -11.50 -22.42
C GLN A 62 11.05 -11.78 -21.35
N ILE A 63 11.44 -12.43 -20.26
CA ILE A 63 10.57 -12.69 -19.11
C ILE A 63 10.20 -11.36 -18.44
N ALA A 64 11.17 -10.48 -18.22
CA ALA A 64 10.91 -9.17 -17.64
C ALA A 64 9.89 -8.37 -18.46
N ASP A 65 10.10 -8.25 -19.78
CA ASP A 65 9.21 -7.50 -20.69
C ASP A 65 7.77 -8.09 -20.69
N GLU A 66 7.63 -9.43 -20.70
CA GLU A 66 6.32 -10.10 -20.63
C GLU A 66 5.60 -9.76 -19.32
N PHE A 67 6.26 -9.96 -18.19
CA PHE A 67 5.64 -9.79 -16.88
C PHE A 67 5.42 -8.32 -16.52
N TYR A 68 6.26 -7.38 -16.96
CA TYR A 68 5.95 -5.94 -16.88
C TYR A 68 4.67 -5.58 -17.63
N LYS A 69 4.44 -6.16 -18.82
CA LYS A 69 3.19 -5.94 -19.53
C LYS A 69 1.99 -6.48 -18.76
N ARG A 70 2.10 -7.66 -18.16
CA ARG A 70 1.03 -8.28 -17.39
C ARG A 70 0.75 -7.51 -16.10
N SER A 71 1.77 -6.91 -15.47
CA SER A 71 1.60 -6.10 -14.25
C SER A 71 0.70 -4.88 -14.44
N LEU A 72 0.44 -4.47 -15.68
CA LEU A 72 -0.48 -3.38 -16.01
C LEU A 72 -1.94 -3.83 -16.14
N ASN A 73 -2.25 -5.10 -15.95
CA ASN A 73 -3.59 -5.66 -16.10
C ASN A 73 -4.60 -5.08 -15.09
N TYR A 74 -4.15 -4.48 -13.98
CA TYR A 74 -5.03 -3.74 -13.06
C TYR A 74 -5.86 -2.67 -13.78
N LYS A 75 -5.35 -2.09 -14.88
CA LYS A 75 -6.05 -1.07 -15.70
C LYS A 75 -7.34 -1.62 -16.32
N ASN A 76 -7.40 -2.93 -16.57
CA ASN A 76 -8.55 -3.57 -17.20
C ASN A 76 -9.78 -3.63 -16.30
N VAL A 77 -9.62 -3.50 -15.00
CA VAL A 77 -10.72 -3.52 -14.02
C VAL A 77 -11.09 -2.14 -13.48
N TYR A 78 -10.44 -1.08 -13.94
CA TYR A 78 -10.83 0.28 -13.61
C TYR A 78 -12.03 0.74 -14.44
N ASN A 79 -13.10 1.14 -13.78
CA ASN A 79 -14.28 1.72 -14.41
C ASN A 79 -14.27 3.26 -14.27
N SER A 80 -14.06 3.97 -15.37
CA SER A 80 -14.00 5.43 -15.37
C SER A 80 -15.33 6.12 -15.05
N GLN A 81 -16.47 5.42 -15.13
CA GLN A 81 -17.78 5.98 -14.78
C GLN A 81 -17.98 6.01 -13.27
N THR A 82 -17.60 4.93 -12.57
CA THR A 82 -17.69 4.85 -11.10
C THR A 82 -16.41 5.37 -10.41
N THR A 83 -15.32 5.46 -11.17
CA THR A 83 -13.97 5.79 -10.69
C THR A 83 -13.40 4.79 -9.67
N PHE A 84 -13.85 3.52 -9.73
CA PHE A 84 -13.40 2.43 -8.87
C PHE A 84 -12.86 1.24 -9.69
N MET A 85 -12.07 0.40 -9.04
CA MET A 85 -11.78 -0.94 -9.53
C MET A 85 -13.06 -1.77 -9.36
N GLN A 86 -13.50 -2.45 -10.44
CA GLN A 86 -14.80 -3.08 -10.50
C GLN A 86 -14.72 -4.43 -11.22
N PRO A 87 -15.37 -5.49 -10.69
CA PRO A 87 -15.39 -6.80 -11.33
C PRO A 87 -15.94 -6.75 -12.74
N ARG A 88 -15.36 -7.54 -13.66
CA ARG A 88 -15.82 -7.67 -15.05
C ARG A 88 -16.20 -9.11 -15.38
N ASN A 89 -17.17 -9.28 -16.24
CA ASN A 89 -17.58 -10.59 -16.77
C ASN A 89 -16.71 -11.02 -17.98
N ASN A 90 -16.89 -12.25 -18.44
CA ASN A 90 -16.14 -12.81 -19.59
C ASN A 90 -16.43 -12.15 -20.94
N LYS A 91 -17.44 -11.27 -21.01
CA LYS A 91 -17.79 -10.46 -22.18
C LYS A 91 -17.21 -9.05 -22.12
N GLY A 92 -16.51 -8.71 -21.03
CA GLY A 92 -15.89 -7.42 -20.81
C GLY A 92 -16.78 -6.35 -20.18
N SER A 93 -18.01 -6.68 -19.78
CA SER A 93 -18.90 -5.74 -19.10
C SER A 93 -18.57 -5.70 -17.59
N PHE A 94 -18.64 -4.53 -16.99
CA PHE A 94 -18.56 -4.37 -15.55
C PHE A 94 -19.82 -4.91 -14.88
N ILE A 95 -19.69 -5.34 -13.62
CA ILE A 95 -20.82 -5.80 -12.82
C ILE A 95 -21.83 -4.65 -12.65
N GLU A 96 -23.12 -4.97 -12.76
CA GLU A 96 -24.20 -4.02 -12.54
C GLU A 96 -24.41 -3.75 -11.04
N ASN A 97 -24.99 -2.59 -10.72
CA ASN A 97 -25.34 -2.19 -9.34
C ASN A 97 -24.14 -2.23 -8.36
N PHE A 98 -22.95 -1.88 -8.84
CA PHE A 98 -21.75 -1.82 -8.00
C PHE A 98 -21.85 -0.68 -6.98
N SER A 99 -21.69 -1.01 -5.70
CA SER A 99 -21.42 -0.06 -4.62
C SER A 99 -20.04 -0.30 -4.07
N PRO A 100 -19.17 0.73 -3.93
CA PRO A 100 -17.84 0.56 -3.36
C PRO A 100 -17.85 0.23 -1.86
N ASP A 101 -18.99 0.42 -1.18
CA ASP A 101 -19.16 0.14 0.25
C ASP A 101 -19.47 -1.34 0.51
N ASP A 102 -19.96 -2.05 -0.53
CA ASP A 102 -20.43 -3.42 -0.38
C ASP A 102 -19.28 -4.42 -0.23
N TYR A 103 -19.39 -5.30 0.75
CA TYR A 103 -18.57 -6.49 0.89
C TYR A 103 -19.14 -7.61 0.02
N THR A 104 -18.46 -7.88 -1.10
CA THR A 104 -18.96 -8.81 -2.13
C THR A 104 -18.03 -10.03 -2.26
N PRO A 105 -18.50 -11.17 -2.80
CA PRO A 105 -17.65 -12.33 -3.02
C PRO A 105 -16.55 -12.10 -4.09
N HIS A 106 -16.52 -10.94 -4.73
CA HIS A 106 -15.53 -10.59 -5.76
C HIS A 106 -14.28 -9.92 -5.19
N ILE A 107 -14.36 -9.45 -3.94
CA ILE A 107 -13.27 -8.78 -3.22
C ILE A 107 -12.98 -9.58 -1.95
N CYS A 108 -11.72 -9.94 -1.75
CA CYS A 108 -11.28 -10.70 -0.58
C CYS A 108 -11.24 -9.80 0.65
N GLU A 109 -12.03 -10.13 1.69
CA GLU A 109 -11.98 -9.51 3.02
C GLU A 109 -12.01 -7.98 3.04
N SER A 110 -12.59 -7.36 2.01
CA SER A 110 -12.55 -5.92 1.82
C SER A 110 -13.72 -5.44 0.98
N ASN A 111 -13.85 -4.14 0.86
CA ASN A 111 -14.78 -3.50 -0.07
C ASN A 111 -14.03 -2.74 -1.19
N GLY A 112 -14.78 -2.07 -2.05
CA GLY A 112 -14.23 -1.33 -3.18
C GLY A 112 -13.32 -0.16 -2.79
N TRP A 113 -13.55 0.48 -1.62
CA TRP A 113 -12.70 1.55 -1.11
C TRP A 113 -11.34 1.02 -0.67
N GLN A 114 -11.31 -0.08 0.06
CA GLN A 114 -10.09 -0.65 0.63
C GLN A 114 -9.20 -1.25 -0.46
N TYR A 115 -9.78 -2.01 -1.40
CA TYR A 115 -9.00 -2.71 -2.44
C TYR A 115 -8.61 -1.84 -3.63
N PHE A 116 -9.20 -0.64 -3.78
CA PHE A 116 -8.87 0.30 -4.87
C PHE A 116 -7.37 0.61 -4.97
N TRP A 117 -6.68 0.65 -3.84
CA TRP A 117 -5.29 1.09 -3.73
C TRP A 117 -4.27 -0.04 -3.94
N SER A 118 -4.70 -1.27 -4.19
CA SER A 118 -3.82 -2.43 -4.42
C SER A 118 -3.13 -2.37 -5.79
N VAL A 119 -2.39 -1.27 -6.02
CA VAL A 119 -1.58 -0.97 -7.21
C VAL A 119 -0.24 -0.36 -6.77
N GLN A 120 0.42 -1.01 -5.81
CA GLN A 120 1.67 -0.53 -5.22
C GLN A 120 2.82 -0.42 -6.24
N GLN A 121 2.77 -1.25 -7.29
CA GLN A 121 3.78 -1.30 -8.35
C GLN A 121 3.73 -0.12 -9.33
N ASP A 122 2.61 0.60 -9.42
CA ASP A 122 2.40 1.66 -10.43
C ASP A 122 1.54 2.79 -9.87
N VAL A 123 2.01 3.42 -8.77
CA VAL A 123 1.29 4.52 -8.11
C VAL A 123 1.07 5.69 -9.07
N ASP A 124 2.07 6.05 -9.88
CA ASP A 124 1.95 7.10 -10.89
C ASP A 124 0.96 6.72 -12.00
N GLY A 125 0.96 5.46 -12.40
CA GLY A 125 -0.04 4.92 -13.33
C GLY A 125 -1.45 5.01 -12.75
N LEU A 126 -1.64 4.73 -11.45
CA LEU A 126 -2.93 4.87 -10.77
C LEU A 126 -3.35 6.35 -10.68
N ILE A 127 -2.42 7.27 -10.34
CA ILE A 127 -2.67 8.72 -10.34
C ILE A 127 -3.15 9.18 -11.73
N ASN A 128 -2.48 8.75 -12.79
CA ASN A 128 -2.86 9.07 -14.17
C ASN A 128 -4.21 8.45 -14.55
N LEU A 129 -4.47 7.22 -14.14
CA LEU A 129 -5.69 6.48 -14.45
C LEU A 129 -6.94 7.15 -13.88
N VAL A 130 -6.85 7.72 -12.66
CA VAL A 130 -7.96 8.45 -12.03
C VAL A 130 -8.12 9.88 -12.57
N GLY A 131 -7.19 10.36 -13.38
CA GLY A 131 -7.25 11.69 -14.01
C GLY A 131 -6.41 12.76 -13.33
N GLY A 132 -5.30 12.35 -12.68
CA GLY A 132 -4.28 13.24 -12.15
C GLY A 132 -4.30 13.43 -10.63
N LYS A 133 -3.27 14.14 -10.14
CA LYS A 133 -2.99 14.33 -8.70
C LYS A 133 -4.17 14.91 -7.92
N GLU A 134 -4.93 15.84 -8.50
CA GLU A 134 -6.08 16.45 -7.81
C GLU A 134 -7.19 15.43 -7.52
N ARG A 135 -7.61 14.66 -8.53
CA ARG A 135 -8.64 13.63 -8.35
C ARG A 135 -8.18 12.49 -7.45
N PHE A 136 -6.91 12.11 -7.56
CA PHE A 136 -6.30 11.13 -6.67
C PHE A 136 -6.34 11.62 -5.21
N THR A 137 -5.99 12.90 -4.97
CA THR A 137 -6.07 13.53 -3.65
C THR A 137 -7.49 13.49 -3.09
N GLN A 138 -8.48 13.92 -3.89
CA GLN A 138 -9.90 13.92 -3.46
C GLN A 138 -10.36 12.52 -3.10
N LYS A 139 -10.00 11.51 -3.88
CA LYS A 139 -10.37 10.12 -3.61
C LYS A 139 -9.68 9.58 -2.35
N LEU A 140 -8.39 9.87 -2.17
CA LEU A 140 -7.64 9.46 -0.99
C LEU A 140 -8.16 10.16 0.28
N ASP A 141 -8.45 11.46 0.22
CA ASP A 141 -9.10 12.17 1.33
C ASP A 141 -10.47 11.59 1.66
N SER A 142 -11.25 11.24 0.63
CA SER A 142 -12.57 10.63 0.82
C SER A 142 -12.47 9.29 1.55
N MET A 143 -11.46 8.46 1.27
CA MET A 143 -11.26 7.20 1.99
C MET A 143 -11.16 7.39 3.51
N PHE A 144 -10.47 8.44 3.96
CA PHE A 144 -10.26 8.71 5.40
C PHE A 144 -11.40 9.51 6.05
N THR A 145 -12.32 10.07 5.28
CA THR A 145 -13.37 10.95 5.81
C THR A 145 -14.79 10.44 5.55
N TYR A 146 -14.96 9.55 4.57
CA TYR A 146 -16.26 8.99 4.22
C TYR A 146 -16.64 7.86 5.17
N ASN A 147 -17.73 8.03 5.90
CA ASN A 147 -18.24 7.04 6.84
C ASN A 147 -19.77 6.93 6.70
N PRO A 148 -20.27 6.17 5.70
CA PRO A 148 -21.70 6.08 5.43
C PRO A 148 -22.46 5.25 6.45
N SER A 149 -21.79 4.37 7.20
CA SER A 149 -22.40 3.26 7.95
C SER A 149 -21.85 3.19 9.38
N ALA A 150 -21.88 4.31 10.11
CA ALA A 150 -21.41 4.35 11.50
C ALA A 150 -22.12 3.32 12.43
N ASP A 151 -23.27 2.77 12.02
CA ASP A 151 -24.13 1.89 12.80
C ASP A 151 -24.30 0.48 12.18
N GLU A 152 -23.55 0.12 11.11
CA GLU A 152 -23.64 -1.20 10.50
C GLU A 152 -22.65 -2.19 11.14
N ASP A 153 -23.07 -3.45 11.28
CA ASP A 153 -22.20 -4.57 11.65
C ASP A 153 -21.20 -4.83 10.53
N LEU A 154 -19.97 -4.32 10.69
CA LEU A 154 -18.88 -4.55 9.75
C LEU A 154 -18.38 -6.00 9.84
N PRO A 155 -17.87 -6.58 8.74
CA PRO A 155 -17.22 -7.88 8.78
C PRO A 155 -16.04 -7.92 9.76
N ILE A 156 -15.74 -9.09 10.31
CA ILE A 156 -14.73 -9.32 11.36
C ILE A 156 -13.33 -8.80 11.00
N PHE A 157 -13.00 -8.72 9.72
CA PHE A 157 -11.72 -8.22 9.22
C PHE A 157 -11.69 -6.69 9.03
N SER A 158 -12.85 -6.00 9.08
CA SER A 158 -12.94 -4.55 8.93
C SER A 158 -12.89 -3.87 10.29
N THR A 159 -11.71 -3.78 10.84
CA THR A 159 -11.44 -3.23 12.18
C THR A 159 -10.42 -2.10 12.12
N GLY A 160 -10.33 -1.28 13.17
CA GLY A 160 -9.43 -0.13 13.21
C GLY A 160 -9.76 0.90 12.14
N MET A 161 -11.06 1.20 11.97
CA MET A 161 -11.57 2.05 10.89
C MET A 161 -11.25 3.53 11.12
N ILE A 162 -10.76 4.19 10.07
CA ILE A 162 -10.66 5.65 9.93
C ILE A 162 -11.32 5.99 8.59
N GLY A 163 -12.59 6.39 8.60
CA GLY A 163 -13.41 6.40 7.39
C GLY A 163 -13.53 4.99 6.81
N GLN A 164 -13.15 4.81 5.55
CA GLN A 164 -13.07 3.49 4.89
C GLN A 164 -11.70 2.80 4.99
N TYR A 165 -10.71 3.47 5.57
CA TYR A 165 -9.42 2.86 5.87
C TYR A 165 -9.57 1.86 7.02
N ALA A 166 -9.28 0.58 6.77
CA ALA A 166 -9.38 -0.51 7.73
C ALA A 166 -7.98 -0.97 8.15
N HIS A 167 -7.45 -0.43 9.25
CA HIS A 167 -6.08 -0.75 9.67
C HIS A 167 -5.90 -2.22 10.07
N GLY A 168 -6.96 -2.88 10.52
CA GLY A 168 -6.92 -4.28 10.93
C GLY A 168 -6.77 -5.28 9.78
N ASN A 169 -6.68 -4.82 8.52
CA ASN A 169 -6.49 -5.68 7.36
C ASN A 169 -5.45 -5.11 6.38
N GLU A 170 -4.60 -5.96 5.81
CA GLU A 170 -3.40 -5.63 5.06
C GLU A 170 -3.62 -4.78 3.79
N PRO A 171 -4.72 -4.91 3.03
CA PRO A 171 -4.96 -4.06 1.86
C PRO A 171 -4.87 -2.56 2.13
N SER A 172 -5.06 -2.14 3.39
CA SER A 172 -4.99 -0.75 3.81
C SER A 172 -3.58 -0.26 4.20
N HIS A 173 -2.65 -1.14 4.56
CA HIS A 173 -1.42 -0.79 5.27
C HIS A 173 -0.52 0.22 4.57
N HIS A 174 -0.43 0.19 3.24
CA HIS A 174 0.39 1.11 2.44
C HIS A 174 -0.32 2.44 2.13
N VAL A 175 -1.65 2.49 2.26
CA VAL A 175 -2.48 3.57 1.71
C VAL A 175 -2.16 4.94 2.35
N ILE A 176 -1.88 4.98 3.65
CA ILE A 176 -1.48 6.21 4.37
C ILE A 176 -0.27 6.87 3.71
N TYR A 177 0.66 6.08 3.19
CA TYR A 177 1.92 6.57 2.62
C TYR A 177 1.78 7.09 1.18
N LEU A 178 0.63 6.86 0.53
CA LEU A 178 0.34 7.36 -0.83
C LEU A 178 0.21 8.89 -0.89
N PHE A 179 -0.05 9.57 0.23
CA PHE A 179 -0.06 11.04 0.27
C PHE A 179 1.30 11.66 -0.09
N ASN A 180 2.41 10.93 0.08
CA ASN A 180 3.73 11.40 -0.33
C ASN A 180 3.82 11.58 -1.85
N ALA A 181 3.26 10.68 -2.64
CA ALA A 181 3.29 10.73 -4.11
C ALA A 181 2.57 11.97 -4.68
N ILE A 182 1.67 12.57 -3.91
CA ILE A 182 0.93 13.78 -4.30
C ILE A 182 1.41 15.04 -3.56
N GLY A 183 2.55 14.97 -2.85
CA GLY A 183 3.16 16.13 -2.17
C GLY A 183 2.43 16.58 -0.91
N GLN A 184 1.73 15.69 -0.24
CA GLN A 184 1.00 15.99 1.01
C GLN A 184 1.52 15.14 2.19
N PRO A 185 2.85 15.13 2.48
CA PRO A 185 3.44 14.27 3.50
C PRO A 185 2.88 14.51 4.91
N TRP A 186 2.36 15.71 5.17
CA TRP A 186 1.74 16.00 6.47
C TRP A 186 0.50 15.13 6.74
N LYS A 187 -0.21 14.67 5.69
CA LYS A 187 -1.34 13.73 5.85
C LYS A 187 -0.85 12.33 6.18
N THR A 188 0.22 11.88 5.53
CA THR A 188 0.93 10.65 5.92
C THR A 188 1.31 10.70 7.39
N GLN A 189 1.96 11.79 7.83
CA GLN A 189 2.40 11.99 9.21
C GLN A 189 1.23 11.99 10.19
N LYS A 190 0.14 12.71 9.86
CA LYS A 190 -1.08 12.75 10.68
C LYS A 190 -1.67 11.36 10.88
N TYR A 191 -1.97 10.66 9.78
CA TYR A 191 -2.66 9.37 9.88
C TYR A 191 -1.76 8.27 10.42
N ALA A 192 -0.46 8.27 10.11
CA ALA A 192 0.48 7.33 10.72
C ALA A 192 0.57 7.53 12.24
N ALA A 193 0.65 8.77 12.72
CA ALA A 193 0.63 9.07 14.14
C ALA A 193 -0.68 8.66 14.79
N GLU A 194 -1.83 8.96 14.17
CA GLU A 194 -3.16 8.59 14.67
C GLU A 194 -3.27 7.07 14.83
N VAL A 195 -2.91 6.29 13.82
CA VAL A 195 -2.92 4.82 13.88
C VAL A 195 -2.01 4.31 14.99
N MET A 196 -0.75 4.77 15.06
CA MET A 196 0.20 4.31 16.07
C MET A 196 -0.25 4.62 17.51
N HIS A 197 -0.89 5.76 17.73
CA HIS A 197 -1.33 6.17 19.06
C HIS A 197 -2.68 5.58 19.47
N GLU A 198 -3.61 5.44 18.53
CA GLU A 198 -4.99 5.06 18.86
C GLU A 198 -5.30 3.59 18.64
N LEU A 199 -4.65 2.92 17.68
CA LEU A 199 -4.97 1.55 17.29
C LEU A 199 -4.00 0.49 17.83
N TYR A 200 -2.90 0.90 18.48
CA TYR A 200 -1.96 0.01 19.16
C TYR A 200 -1.93 0.32 20.66
N LYS A 201 -2.09 -0.71 21.48
CA LYS A 201 -2.13 -0.57 22.95
C LYS A 201 -1.17 -1.55 23.61
N ASN A 202 -0.55 -1.14 24.72
CA ASN A 202 0.33 -2.03 25.53
C ASN A 202 -0.50 -2.95 26.43
N THR A 203 -1.30 -3.81 25.82
CA THR A 203 -2.14 -4.83 26.49
C THR A 203 -2.15 -6.12 25.67
N PRO A 204 -2.51 -7.28 26.24
CA PRO A 204 -2.62 -8.54 25.46
C PRO A 204 -3.55 -8.47 24.26
N ALA A 205 -4.60 -7.64 24.31
CA ALA A 205 -5.54 -7.37 23.21
C ALA A 205 -5.25 -6.01 22.57
N GLY A 206 -3.97 -5.67 22.36
CA GLY A 206 -3.53 -4.34 21.95
C GLY A 206 -3.56 -4.05 20.47
N LEU A 207 -3.88 -5.03 19.63
CA LEU A 207 -4.03 -4.87 18.19
C LEU A 207 -5.51 -4.68 17.83
N CYS A 208 -5.78 -3.88 16.81
CA CYS A 208 -7.15 -3.66 16.34
C CYS A 208 -7.66 -4.73 15.37
N GLY A 209 -6.82 -5.66 14.96
CA GLY A 209 -7.11 -6.78 14.06
C GLY A 209 -6.28 -8.01 14.42
N ASN A 210 -6.26 -9.01 13.52
CA ASN A 210 -5.38 -10.15 13.64
C ASN A 210 -3.92 -9.74 13.46
N GLU A 211 -2.99 -10.47 14.09
CA GLU A 211 -1.54 -10.21 13.97
C GLU A 211 -1.00 -10.56 12.57
N ASP A 212 -1.59 -11.58 11.95
CA ASP A 212 -1.28 -12.07 10.61
C ASP A 212 0.21 -12.30 10.36
N CYS A 213 0.74 -13.27 11.12
CA CYS A 213 2.13 -13.71 11.04
C CYS A 213 3.16 -12.60 11.27
N GLY A 214 2.81 -11.58 12.03
CA GLY A 214 3.70 -10.47 12.38
C GLY A 214 3.52 -9.21 11.52
N GLN A 215 2.58 -9.19 10.59
CA GLN A 215 2.37 -8.03 9.71
C GLN A 215 1.94 -6.78 10.47
N MET A 216 1.04 -6.91 11.45
CA MET A 216 0.58 -5.77 12.26
C MET A 216 1.72 -5.18 13.11
N SER A 217 2.52 -6.03 13.75
CA SER A 217 3.70 -5.60 14.51
C SER A 217 4.78 -5.00 13.60
N ALA A 218 5.02 -5.59 12.42
CA ALA A 218 5.96 -5.06 11.45
C ALA A 218 5.55 -3.67 10.98
N TRP A 219 4.26 -3.45 10.69
CA TRP A 219 3.74 -2.14 10.32
C TRP A 219 4.03 -1.09 11.40
N TYR A 220 3.73 -1.44 12.67
CA TYR A 220 3.99 -0.54 13.80
C TYR A 220 5.47 -0.21 13.94
N VAL A 221 6.36 -1.21 13.87
CA VAL A 221 7.81 -1.01 14.01
C VAL A 221 8.36 -0.13 12.89
N PHE A 222 8.01 -0.39 11.63
CA PHE A 222 8.41 0.44 10.50
C PHE A 222 7.88 1.86 10.62
N SER A 223 6.59 2.02 10.91
CA SER A 223 5.96 3.34 11.05
C SER A 223 6.53 4.12 12.23
N ALA A 224 6.81 3.46 13.37
CA ALA A 224 7.48 4.08 14.52
C ALA A 224 8.90 4.53 14.22
N MET A 225 9.61 3.83 13.30
CA MET A 225 10.90 4.28 12.76
C MET A 225 10.76 5.47 11.80
N GLY A 226 9.53 5.84 11.40
CA GLY A 226 9.26 6.99 10.56
C GLY A 226 9.24 6.67 9.06
N PHE A 227 9.04 5.42 8.64
CA PHE A 227 8.92 5.04 7.23
C PHE A 227 8.23 3.70 7.04
N TYR A 228 7.74 3.44 5.81
CA TYR A 228 7.07 2.17 5.45
C TYR A 228 7.24 1.86 3.96
N PRO A 229 7.44 0.60 3.54
CA PRO A 229 7.54 0.24 2.13
C PRO A 229 6.14 0.19 1.49
N VAL A 230 5.82 1.11 0.58
CA VAL A 230 4.60 1.02 -0.26
C VAL A 230 4.76 -0.12 -1.26
N ASP A 231 5.90 -0.18 -1.94
CA ASP A 231 6.32 -1.27 -2.82
C ASP A 231 7.60 -1.90 -2.29
N PRO A 232 7.52 -3.03 -1.55
CA PRO A 232 8.69 -3.68 -0.96
C PRO A 232 9.77 -4.08 -1.98
N ILE A 233 9.38 -4.42 -3.21
CA ILE A 233 10.36 -4.86 -4.24
C ILE A 233 11.21 -3.70 -4.77
N SER A 234 10.76 -2.46 -4.61
CA SER A 234 11.52 -1.28 -5.00
C SER A 234 12.75 -1.03 -4.13
N GLY A 235 12.73 -1.52 -2.90
CA GLY A 235 13.73 -1.21 -1.88
C GLY A 235 13.64 0.23 -1.37
N LYS A 236 12.52 0.94 -1.61
CA LYS A 236 12.22 2.28 -1.10
C LYS A 236 11.25 2.18 0.06
N TYR A 237 11.45 3.00 1.08
CA TYR A 237 10.59 3.13 2.24
C TYR A 237 10.12 4.57 2.33
N GLU A 238 8.83 4.80 2.11
CA GLU A 238 8.23 6.14 2.16
C GLU A 238 8.27 6.72 3.57
N ILE A 239 8.66 7.99 3.68
CA ILE A 239 8.81 8.68 4.95
C ILE A 239 7.44 9.03 5.53
N GLY A 240 7.21 8.60 6.78
CA GLY A 240 6.05 8.95 7.60
C GLY A 240 6.44 9.90 8.73
N THR A 241 6.16 9.49 9.99
CA THR A 241 6.56 10.24 11.19
C THR A 241 7.19 9.30 12.22
N PRO A 242 8.39 9.61 12.76
CA PRO A 242 8.98 8.82 13.83
C PRO A 242 8.15 8.96 15.12
N MET A 243 8.18 7.92 15.97
CA MET A 243 7.43 7.91 17.22
C MET A 243 8.33 8.17 18.45
N TYR A 244 9.63 7.93 18.34
CA TYR A 244 10.58 8.00 19.45
C TYR A 244 11.71 8.98 19.16
N PRO A 245 12.28 9.64 20.21
CA PRO A 245 13.37 10.60 20.03
C PRO A 245 14.65 10.02 19.43
N GLU A 246 14.92 8.75 19.72
CA GLU A 246 16.05 8.00 19.19
C GLU A 246 15.67 6.54 19.00
N MET A 247 16.04 5.97 17.85
CA MET A 247 15.96 4.54 17.59
C MET A 247 17.23 4.04 16.90
N LYS A 248 17.67 2.83 17.23
CA LYS A 248 18.85 2.19 16.67
C LYS A 248 18.51 0.79 16.16
N MET A 249 18.87 0.53 14.92
CA MET A 249 18.80 -0.80 14.32
C MET A 249 20.20 -1.36 14.15
N HIS A 250 20.51 -2.41 14.90
CA HIS A 250 21.76 -3.15 14.75
C HIS A 250 21.64 -4.14 13.58
N LEU A 251 22.40 -3.89 12.53
CA LEU A 251 22.30 -4.62 11.28
C LEU A 251 23.19 -5.87 11.29
N ALA A 252 22.81 -6.89 10.51
CA ALA A 252 23.55 -8.15 10.41
C ALA A 252 25.00 -7.97 9.89
N ASN A 253 25.27 -6.88 9.18
CA ASN A 253 26.63 -6.52 8.68
C ASN A 253 27.49 -5.81 9.73
N GLY A 254 27.04 -5.71 10.99
CA GLY A 254 27.74 -5.08 12.11
C GLY A 254 27.60 -3.56 12.18
N LYS A 255 26.92 -2.92 11.22
CA LYS A 255 26.63 -1.48 11.25
C LYS A 255 25.38 -1.18 12.09
N THR A 256 25.17 0.08 12.41
CA THR A 256 23.97 0.55 13.12
C THR A 256 23.34 1.67 12.33
N PHE A 257 22.09 1.50 11.94
CA PHE A 257 21.25 2.56 11.40
C PHE A 257 20.59 3.29 12.57
N THR A 258 20.72 4.62 12.60
CA THR A 258 20.22 5.45 13.70
C THR A 258 19.21 6.45 13.19
N ILE A 259 18.08 6.57 13.89
CA ILE A 259 17.03 7.56 13.64
C ILE A 259 17.03 8.51 14.82
N LEU A 260 17.08 9.82 14.54
CA LEU A 260 17.07 10.89 15.53
C LEU A 260 15.91 11.84 15.28
N ALA A 261 15.02 11.99 16.26
CA ALA A 261 13.88 12.90 16.23
C ALA A 261 13.67 13.51 17.62
N PRO A 262 14.65 14.28 18.16
CA PRO A 262 14.69 14.66 19.59
C PRO A 262 13.50 15.49 20.07
N ALA A 263 12.80 16.19 19.15
CA ALA A 263 11.64 17.00 19.47
C ALA A 263 10.30 16.31 19.21
N VAL A 264 10.28 15.01 18.84
CA VAL A 264 9.03 14.27 18.60
C VAL A 264 8.21 14.17 19.90
N SER A 265 6.91 14.38 19.77
CA SER A 265 5.93 14.20 20.85
C SER A 265 4.56 13.91 20.26
N LYS A 266 3.52 13.73 21.08
CA LYS A 266 2.14 13.59 20.58
C LYS A 266 1.65 14.82 19.80
N GLU A 267 2.19 15.99 20.07
CA GLU A 267 1.87 17.25 19.40
C GLU A 267 2.83 17.51 18.21
N ASN A 268 4.11 17.17 18.38
CA ASN A 268 5.16 17.42 17.39
C ASN A 268 5.32 16.19 16.45
N ILE A 269 4.31 15.97 15.63
CA ILE A 269 4.26 14.84 14.70
C ILE A 269 4.68 15.23 13.27
N TYR A 270 4.84 16.53 12.98
CA TYR A 270 5.09 17.01 11.63
C TYR A 270 6.57 17.28 11.39
N ILE A 271 7.10 16.70 10.32
CA ILE A 271 8.47 16.91 9.88
C ILE A 271 8.63 18.32 9.31
N GLN A 272 9.65 19.04 9.78
CA GLN A 272 10.04 20.36 9.31
C GLN A 272 11.23 20.29 8.33
N SER A 273 12.18 19.40 8.60
CA SER A 273 13.33 19.11 7.75
C SER A 273 13.85 17.71 7.99
N VAL A 274 14.55 17.18 6.99
CA VAL A 274 15.15 15.83 7.02
C VAL A 274 16.63 15.94 6.66
N LYS A 275 17.49 15.20 7.36
CA LYS A 275 18.89 15.03 7.02
C LYS A 275 19.29 13.56 6.98
N LEU A 276 20.22 13.23 6.12
CA LEU A 276 20.90 11.94 6.09
C LEU A 276 22.40 12.17 6.23
N ASP A 277 23.00 11.57 7.24
CA ASP A 277 24.43 11.75 7.58
C ASP A 277 24.83 13.23 7.68
N GLY A 278 23.99 14.04 8.35
CA GLY A 278 24.17 15.46 8.60
C GLY A 278 23.93 16.37 7.39
N LYS A 279 23.58 15.83 6.21
CA LYS A 279 23.28 16.60 4.98
C LYS A 279 21.78 16.72 4.77
N PRO A 280 21.27 17.85 4.24
CA PRO A 280 19.88 17.97 3.84
C PRO A 280 19.46 16.82 2.91
N TYR A 281 18.29 16.27 3.15
CA TYR A 281 17.75 15.14 2.40
C TYR A 281 16.47 15.56 1.67
N ASP A 282 16.43 15.33 0.36
CA ASP A 282 15.42 15.88 -0.57
C ASP A 282 14.54 14.79 -1.22
N LYS A 283 14.42 13.62 -0.59
CA LYS A 283 13.55 12.54 -1.08
C LYS A 283 12.38 12.29 -0.13
N SER A 284 11.25 11.81 -0.68
CA SER A 284 10.10 11.36 0.11
C SER A 284 10.31 9.99 0.77
N TYR A 285 11.39 9.29 0.40
CA TYR A 285 11.70 7.92 0.82
C TYR A 285 13.17 7.76 1.23
N ILE A 286 13.46 6.73 2.01
CA ILE A 286 14.82 6.23 2.25
C ILE A 286 14.99 4.88 1.55
N THR A 287 16.20 4.57 1.04
CA THR A 287 16.45 3.30 0.38
C THR A 287 16.99 2.23 1.35
N HIS A 288 16.73 0.96 1.01
CA HIS A 288 17.29 -0.18 1.74
C HIS A 288 18.83 -0.13 1.83
N GLU A 289 19.49 0.31 0.77
CA GLU A 289 20.94 0.48 0.74
C GLU A 289 21.40 1.52 1.77
N GLN A 290 20.74 2.67 1.88
CA GLN A 290 21.07 3.71 2.86
C GLN A 290 20.89 3.19 4.29
N ILE A 291 19.84 2.43 4.56
CA ILE A 291 19.63 1.77 5.85
C ILE A 291 20.78 0.78 6.12
N MET A 292 21.09 -0.10 5.19
CA MET A 292 22.13 -1.12 5.34
C MET A 292 23.55 -0.54 5.40
N ASN A 293 23.76 0.70 4.96
CA ASN A 293 25.02 1.41 5.13
C ASN A 293 25.23 1.92 6.57
N GLY A 294 24.19 1.88 7.42
CA GLY A 294 24.27 2.31 8.81
C GLY A 294 24.24 3.83 8.95
N SER A 295 23.52 4.52 8.06
CA SER A 295 23.36 5.98 8.06
C SER A 295 22.66 6.51 9.31
N ILE A 296 22.84 7.81 9.58
CA ILE A 296 22.12 8.56 10.59
C ILE A 296 21.01 9.35 9.87
N PHE A 297 19.76 9.08 10.24
CA PHE A 297 18.58 9.71 9.67
C PHE A 297 17.94 10.64 10.70
N GLU A 298 17.95 11.95 10.43
CA GLU A 298 17.59 12.97 11.39
C GLU A 298 16.34 13.73 10.95
N PHE A 299 15.42 13.91 11.88
CA PHE A 299 14.19 14.64 11.67
C PHE A 299 14.08 15.84 12.62
N GLU A 300 13.83 17.02 12.07
CA GLU A 300 13.35 18.16 12.82
C GLU A 300 11.83 18.10 12.87
N MET A 301 11.26 18.09 14.09
CA MET A 301 9.84 17.89 14.32
C MET A 301 9.16 19.16 14.81
N GLY A 302 7.88 19.35 14.45
CA GLY A 302 7.05 20.46 14.88
C GLY A 302 5.57 20.09 15.03
N ASN A 303 4.77 21.01 15.57
CA ASN A 303 3.34 20.80 15.84
C ASN A 303 2.40 21.27 14.72
N LYS A 304 2.95 21.71 13.60
CA LYS A 304 2.20 22.13 12.41
C LYS A 304 2.85 21.56 11.14
N PRO A 305 2.09 21.30 10.09
CA PRO A 305 2.65 20.90 8.81
C PRO A 305 3.80 21.79 8.36
N GLY A 306 4.96 21.18 8.09
CA GLY A 306 6.13 21.84 7.52
C GLY A 306 5.98 22.07 6.02
N LYS A 307 6.98 22.72 5.43
CA LYS A 307 7.10 22.76 3.95
C LYS A 307 7.47 21.36 3.46
N VAL A 308 6.99 21.03 2.25
CA VAL A 308 7.45 19.81 1.56
C VAL A 308 8.95 19.95 1.33
N TRP A 309 9.74 18.98 1.80
CA TRP A 309 11.20 19.01 1.77
C TRP A 309 11.80 18.30 0.56
N TYR A 310 10.96 17.68 -0.28
CA TYR A 310 11.36 16.94 -1.47
C TYR A 310 10.67 17.48 -2.72
N GLU A 311 11.23 17.18 -3.89
CA GLU A 311 10.60 17.47 -5.17
C GLU A 311 9.55 16.39 -5.49
N ILE A 312 8.40 16.82 -5.97
CA ILE A 312 7.30 15.94 -6.39
C ILE A 312 7.52 15.63 -7.87
N GLU A 313 7.89 14.38 -8.15
CA GLU A 313 8.08 13.87 -9.52
C GLU A 313 6.80 13.88 -10.36
#